data_4fec8b7bc45c5e6542d05ccc05040473
#
_entry.id   4fec8b7bc45c5e6542d05ccc05040473
#
_cell.length_a   1.000
_cell.length_b   1.000
_cell.length_c   1.000
_cell.angle_alpha   90.00
_cell.angle_beta   90.00
_cell.angle_gamma   90.00
#
_symmetry.space_group_name_H-M   'P 1'
#
loop_
_entity.id
_entity.type
_entity.pdbx_description
1 polymer ?
#
loop_
_entity_poly.entity_id
_entity_poly.type
_entity_poly.pdbx_seq_one_letter_code
_entity_poly.pdbx_strand_id
1 'polypeptide(L)'
;MAEVLLFHHAQGLTPGVHAFADELRAAGHTVHTPDLFDGRTFGSIDEGMAYVNEQGFDELRARGVAMADDYPNELVYAGMSFGEAIAQQLAQTRPGARGALLLYSCVPISGQWAFGPWPDGVPVQIHGMEDDPFFAGEGDIDAAREIVEKVDDAELFLYPGDQHYFADSSLPSYDPEATALLTGRVLEFLARV
;
A
#
# COMPACT_ATOMS: atom_id res chain seq x y z
N MET A 1 18.48 -4.16 -5.77
CA MET A 1 17.52 -5.29 -5.77
C MET A 1 16.86 -5.28 -4.41
N ALA A 2 15.61 -4.91 -4.35
CA ALA A 2 14.87 -4.77 -3.10
C ALA A 2 14.05 -6.04 -2.80
N GLU A 3 13.75 -6.26 -1.52
CA GLU A 3 12.80 -7.24 -1.04
C GLU A 3 11.56 -6.51 -0.51
N VAL A 4 10.38 -6.87 -1.01
CA VAL A 4 9.11 -6.17 -0.79
C VAL A 4 8.11 -7.10 -0.11
N LEU A 5 7.42 -6.59 0.92
CA LEU A 5 6.26 -7.24 1.52
C LEU A 5 5.01 -6.43 1.15
N LEU A 6 4.19 -6.98 0.23
CA LEU A 6 3.02 -6.32 -0.36
C LEU A 6 1.73 -6.86 0.23
N PHE A 7 0.98 -6.01 0.92
CA PHE A 7 -0.34 -6.31 1.47
C PHE A 7 -1.45 -5.88 0.50
N HIS A 8 -2.39 -6.78 0.27
CA HIS A 8 -3.50 -6.58 -0.66
C HIS A 8 -4.61 -5.66 -0.10
N HIS A 9 -5.48 -5.17 -0.97
CA HIS A 9 -6.63 -4.34 -0.65
C HIS A 9 -7.84 -5.15 -0.12
N ALA A 10 -8.95 -4.46 0.19
CA ALA A 10 -10.14 -5.07 0.80
C ALA A 10 -10.83 -6.13 -0.07
N GLN A 11 -10.63 -6.17 -1.39
CA GLN A 11 -11.16 -7.25 -2.22
C GLN A 11 -10.32 -8.55 -2.16
N GLY A 12 -9.26 -8.59 -1.36
CA GLY A 12 -8.44 -9.78 -1.14
C GLY A 12 -7.22 -9.86 -2.05
N LEU A 13 -6.52 -10.98 -1.98
CA LEU A 13 -5.35 -11.27 -2.81
C LEU A 13 -5.80 -11.70 -4.22
N THR A 14 -6.24 -10.72 -5.01
CA THR A 14 -6.80 -10.92 -6.36
C THR A 14 -5.73 -11.29 -7.38
N PRO A 15 -6.15 -11.81 -8.57
CA PRO A 15 -5.21 -12.01 -9.68
C PRO A 15 -4.48 -10.72 -10.10
N GLY A 16 -5.11 -9.55 -9.98
CA GLY A 16 -4.47 -8.27 -10.31
C GLY A 16 -3.38 -7.87 -9.32
N VAL A 17 -3.55 -8.13 -8.01
CA VAL A 17 -2.49 -7.96 -7.01
C VAL A 17 -1.31 -8.88 -7.30
N HIS A 18 -1.58 -10.14 -7.67
CA HIS A 18 -0.52 -11.07 -8.11
C HIS A 18 0.19 -10.56 -9.37
N ALA A 19 -0.56 -10.07 -10.37
CA ALA A 19 0.02 -9.55 -11.61
C ALA A 19 0.94 -8.35 -11.34
N PHE A 20 0.54 -7.41 -10.50
CA PHE A 20 1.38 -6.29 -10.08
C PHE A 20 2.67 -6.78 -9.38
N ALA A 21 2.55 -7.73 -8.45
CA ALA A 21 3.72 -8.33 -7.79
C ALA A 21 4.65 -9.04 -8.79
N ASP A 22 4.09 -9.71 -9.79
CA ASP A 22 4.85 -10.41 -10.83
C ASP A 22 5.61 -9.46 -11.75
N GLU A 23 5.08 -8.27 -12.04
CA GLU A 23 5.82 -7.21 -12.76
C GLU A 23 7.06 -6.76 -11.98
N LEU A 24 6.94 -6.57 -10.66
CA LEU A 24 8.09 -6.24 -9.82
C LEU A 24 9.11 -7.37 -9.73
N ARG A 25 8.65 -8.64 -9.66
CA ARG A 25 9.51 -9.82 -9.70
C ARG A 25 10.24 -9.94 -11.04
N ALA A 26 9.56 -9.66 -12.15
CA ALA A 26 10.15 -9.68 -13.49
C ALA A 26 11.26 -8.63 -13.65
N ALA A 27 11.17 -7.52 -12.90
CA ALA A 27 12.22 -6.49 -12.84
C ALA A 27 13.40 -6.85 -11.90
N GLY A 28 13.36 -8.04 -11.26
CA GLY A 28 14.47 -8.57 -10.45
C GLY A 28 14.34 -8.33 -8.95
N HIS A 29 13.16 -7.89 -8.45
CA HIS A 29 12.90 -7.74 -7.02
C HIS A 29 12.32 -9.03 -6.42
N THR A 30 12.51 -9.25 -5.12
CA THR A 30 11.80 -10.28 -4.37
C THR A 30 10.52 -9.68 -3.81
N VAL A 31 9.36 -10.28 -4.10
CA VAL A 31 8.07 -9.75 -3.63
C VAL A 31 7.27 -10.84 -2.95
N HIS A 32 6.93 -10.62 -1.69
CA HIS A 32 6.05 -11.47 -0.90
C HIS A 32 4.65 -10.86 -0.86
N THR A 33 3.64 -11.70 -0.98
CA THR A 33 2.22 -11.30 -0.99
C THR A 33 1.45 -12.15 0.02
N PRO A 34 1.53 -11.83 1.32
CA PRO A 34 0.78 -12.56 2.33
C PRO A 34 -0.72 -12.40 2.12
N ASP A 35 -1.46 -13.50 2.31
CA ASP A 35 -2.90 -13.51 2.19
C ASP A 35 -3.55 -13.28 3.56
N LEU A 36 -4.18 -12.12 3.71
CA LEU A 36 -4.86 -11.72 4.94
C LEU A 36 -6.25 -12.36 5.10
N PHE A 37 -6.82 -12.93 4.03
CA PHE A 37 -8.20 -13.37 3.96
C PHE A 37 -8.37 -14.88 3.73
N ASP A 38 -7.31 -15.67 3.90
CA ASP A 38 -7.31 -17.13 3.77
C ASP A 38 -7.92 -17.63 2.44
N GLY A 39 -7.51 -17.02 1.31
CA GLY A 39 -7.95 -17.36 -0.03
C GLY A 39 -9.26 -16.70 -0.47
N ARG A 40 -9.86 -15.84 0.35
CA ARG A 40 -11.11 -15.16 -0.01
C ARG A 40 -10.84 -13.93 -0.87
N THR A 41 -11.65 -13.77 -1.91
CA THR A 41 -11.72 -12.57 -2.73
C THR A 41 -13.16 -12.11 -2.87
N PHE A 42 -13.36 -10.81 -3.10
CA PHE A 42 -14.67 -10.19 -3.14
C PHE A 42 -14.88 -9.43 -4.45
N GLY A 43 -16.13 -9.38 -4.91
CA GLY A 43 -16.50 -8.76 -6.19
C GLY A 43 -16.58 -7.22 -6.13
N SER A 44 -16.63 -6.63 -4.93
CA SER A 44 -16.70 -5.19 -4.73
C SER A 44 -15.96 -4.75 -3.47
N ILE A 45 -15.66 -3.45 -3.39
CA ILE A 45 -15.08 -2.82 -2.17
C ILE A 45 -16.03 -3.00 -0.99
N ASP A 46 -17.33 -2.81 -1.19
CA ASP A 46 -18.34 -2.93 -0.14
C ASP A 46 -18.38 -4.34 0.46
N GLU A 47 -18.33 -5.38 -0.37
CA GLU A 47 -18.28 -6.77 0.11
C GLU A 47 -16.99 -7.05 0.88
N GLY A 48 -15.84 -6.57 0.38
CA GLY A 48 -14.57 -6.71 1.06
C GLY A 48 -14.54 -5.97 2.39
N MET A 49 -15.02 -4.74 2.44
CA MET A 49 -15.10 -3.97 3.67
C MET A 49 -16.12 -4.53 4.67
N ALA A 50 -17.22 -5.12 4.20
CA ALA A 50 -18.14 -5.84 5.06
C ALA A 50 -17.43 -7.01 5.76
N TYR A 51 -16.61 -7.78 5.03
CA TYR A 51 -15.79 -8.84 5.61
C TYR A 51 -14.74 -8.29 6.60
N VAL A 52 -14.04 -7.22 6.24
CA VAL A 52 -13.06 -6.57 7.14
C VAL A 52 -13.73 -6.14 8.44
N ASN A 53 -14.92 -5.53 8.36
CA ASN A 53 -15.67 -5.11 9.55
C ASN A 53 -16.17 -6.29 10.38
N GLU A 54 -16.59 -7.39 9.75
CA GLU A 54 -17.00 -8.62 10.45
C GLU A 54 -15.84 -9.27 11.22
N GLN A 55 -14.65 -9.31 10.60
CA GLN A 55 -13.45 -9.87 11.24
C GLN A 55 -12.81 -8.92 12.26
N GLY A 56 -13.11 -7.62 12.18
CA GLY A 56 -12.46 -6.55 12.92
C GLY A 56 -11.25 -5.97 12.19
N PHE A 57 -11.33 -4.66 11.86
CA PHE A 57 -10.25 -3.97 11.16
C PHE A 57 -8.91 -4.06 11.91
N ASP A 58 -8.93 -3.81 13.21
CA ASP A 58 -7.72 -3.83 14.04
C ASP A 58 -7.14 -5.24 14.21
N GLU A 59 -7.99 -6.27 14.27
CA GLU A 59 -7.57 -7.67 14.34
C GLU A 59 -6.88 -8.11 13.05
N LEU A 60 -7.45 -7.79 11.89
CA LEU A 60 -6.84 -8.10 10.59
C LEU A 60 -5.54 -7.31 10.37
N ARG A 61 -5.51 -6.03 10.79
CA ARG A 61 -4.30 -5.21 10.75
C ARG A 61 -3.20 -5.81 11.63
N ALA A 62 -3.52 -6.17 12.88
CA ALA A 62 -2.58 -6.81 13.80
C ALA A 62 -2.08 -8.16 13.26
N ARG A 63 -2.96 -8.95 12.61
CA ARG A 63 -2.56 -10.18 11.92
C ARG A 63 -1.55 -9.90 10.81
N GLY A 64 -1.80 -8.89 9.96
CA GLY A 64 -0.89 -8.50 8.89
C GLY A 64 0.48 -8.05 9.42
N VAL A 65 0.48 -7.25 10.50
CA VAL A 65 1.72 -6.85 11.18
C VAL A 65 2.49 -8.06 11.70
N ALA A 66 1.81 -9.03 12.35
CA ALA A 66 2.44 -10.25 12.85
C ALA A 66 2.99 -11.15 11.73
N MET A 67 2.36 -11.19 10.56
CA MET A 67 2.88 -11.96 9.40
C MET A 67 4.26 -11.44 8.95
N ALA A 68 4.61 -10.20 9.22
CA ALA A 68 5.92 -9.66 8.89
C ALA A 68 7.07 -10.31 9.71
N ASP A 69 6.76 -10.97 10.82
CA ASP A 69 7.77 -11.65 11.64
C ASP A 69 8.39 -12.89 10.96
N ASP A 70 7.71 -13.43 9.95
CA ASP A 70 8.21 -14.53 9.12
C ASP A 70 9.23 -14.08 8.06
N TYR A 71 9.47 -12.77 7.94
CA TYR A 71 10.34 -12.16 6.92
C TYR A 71 11.47 -11.33 7.55
N PRO A 72 12.57 -11.06 6.81
CA PRO A 72 13.63 -10.17 7.27
C PRO A 72 13.13 -8.79 7.70
N ASN A 73 13.92 -8.06 8.50
CA ASN A 73 13.55 -6.70 8.89
C ASN A 73 13.82 -5.65 7.80
N GLU A 74 14.82 -5.92 6.95
CA GLU A 74 15.26 -5.00 5.89
C GLU A 74 14.40 -5.11 4.64
N LEU A 75 13.13 -4.68 4.74
CA LEU A 75 12.12 -4.76 3.68
C LEU A 75 11.63 -3.39 3.25
N VAL A 76 11.15 -3.31 2.02
CA VAL A 76 10.21 -2.29 1.59
C VAL A 76 8.80 -2.78 1.91
N TYR A 77 8.06 -2.04 2.71
CA TYR A 77 6.68 -2.36 3.03
C TYR A 77 5.76 -1.69 2.02
N ALA A 78 4.96 -2.49 1.33
CA ALA A 78 4.01 -2.03 0.33
C ALA A 78 2.58 -2.41 0.73
N GLY A 79 1.63 -1.53 0.51
CA GLY A 79 0.22 -1.81 0.83
C GLY A 79 -0.74 -1.11 -0.10
N MET A 80 -1.82 -1.81 -0.41
CA MET A 80 -2.90 -1.33 -1.25
C MET A 80 -4.15 -1.09 -0.40
N SER A 81 -4.61 0.17 -0.27
CA SER A 81 -5.82 0.56 0.47
C SER A 81 -5.85 -0.05 1.89
N PHE A 82 -6.74 -1.00 2.20
CA PHE A 82 -6.74 -1.70 3.49
C PHE A 82 -5.34 -2.19 3.91
N GLY A 83 -4.58 -2.76 2.98
CA GLY A 83 -3.20 -3.22 3.23
C GLY A 83 -2.19 -2.11 3.47
N GLU A 84 -2.53 -0.87 3.08
CA GLU A 84 -1.69 0.30 3.29
C GLU A 84 -1.45 0.56 4.78
N ALA A 85 -2.48 0.53 5.62
CA ALA A 85 -2.35 0.76 7.06
C ALA A 85 -1.40 -0.24 7.75
N ILE A 86 -1.30 -1.48 7.23
CA ILE A 86 -0.34 -2.48 7.70
C ILE A 86 1.07 -2.11 7.26
N ALA A 87 1.24 -1.78 5.99
CA ALA A 87 2.54 -1.40 5.41
C ALA A 87 3.10 -0.14 6.08
N GLN A 88 2.26 0.89 6.25
CA GLN A 88 2.65 2.14 6.90
C GLN A 88 3.02 1.90 8.37
N GLN A 89 2.23 1.15 9.13
CA GLN A 89 2.56 0.81 10.51
C GLN A 89 3.92 0.10 10.60
N LEU A 90 4.18 -0.90 9.75
CA LEU A 90 5.45 -1.62 9.72
C LEU A 90 6.61 -0.71 9.35
N ALA A 91 6.46 0.16 8.35
CA ALA A 91 7.48 1.11 7.96
C ALA A 91 7.82 2.09 9.09
N GLN A 92 6.83 2.52 9.88
CA GLN A 92 7.03 3.45 10.98
C GLN A 92 7.54 2.80 12.27
N THR A 93 7.22 1.52 12.53
CA THR A 93 7.44 0.92 13.85
C THR A 93 8.41 -0.25 13.85
N ARG A 94 8.62 -0.94 12.71
CA ARG A 94 9.53 -2.09 12.65
C ARG A 94 10.95 -1.63 12.30
N PRO A 95 11.96 -1.93 13.13
CA PRO A 95 13.34 -1.54 12.84
C PRO A 95 13.85 -2.15 11.54
N GLY A 96 14.61 -1.37 10.77
CA GLY A 96 15.25 -1.85 9.54
C GLY A 96 14.43 -1.65 8.27
N ALA A 97 13.27 -0.99 8.33
CA ALA A 97 12.51 -0.65 7.14
C ALA A 97 13.37 0.08 6.10
N ARG A 98 13.33 -0.39 4.85
CA ARG A 98 14.09 0.16 3.72
C ARG A 98 13.32 1.23 2.96
N GLY A 99 11.99 1.25 3.11
CA GLY A 99 11.08 2.18 2.47
C GLY A 99 9.64 1.76 2.58
N ALA A 100 8.73 2.62 2.11
CA ALA A 100 7.31 2.33 2.02
C ALA A 100 6.72 2.71 0.66
N LEU A 101 5.78 1.89 0.18
CA LEU A 101 4.95 2.12 -1.00
C LEU A 101 3.49 2.09 -0.57
N LEU A 102 2.85 3.24 -0.53
CA LEU A 102 1.48 3.42 -0.04
C LEU A 102 0.56 3.69 -1.24
N LEU A 103 -0.31 2.73 -1.55
CA LEU A 103 -1.17 2.79 -2.71
C LEU A 103 -2.64 2.96 -2.28
N TYR A 104 -3.28 4.00 -2.78
CA TYR A 104 -4.71 4.31 -2.65
C TYR A 104 -5.18 4.76 -1.25
N SER A 105 -4.33 4.75 -0.24
CA SER A 105 -4.65 5.17 1.12
C SER A 105 -3.42 5.75 1.80
N CYS A 106 -3.62 6.46 2.90
CA CYS A 106 -2.57 7.04 3.71
C CYS A 106 -3.07 7.38 5.11
N VAL A 107 -2.38 6.92 6.15
CA VAL A 107 -2.70 7.24 7.54
C VAL A 107 -1.92 8.48 7.98
N PRO A 108 -2.52 9.43 8.74
CA PRO A 108 -1.79 10.57 9.28
C PRO A 108 -0.59 10.15 10.16
N ILE A 109 0.49 10.93 10.12
CA ILE A 109 1.65 10.73 10.99
C ILE A 109 1.60 11.58 12.27
N SER A 110 0.51 12.31 12.46
CA SER A 110 0.23 13.08 13.67
C SER A 110 -1.22 12.90 14.14
N GLY A 111 -1.49 13.21 15.40
CA GLY A 111 -2.83 13.07 15.99
C GLY A 111 -3.16 11.67 16.50
N GLN A 112 -4.47 11.45 16.77
CA GLN A 112 -4.90 10.24 17.49
C GLN A 112 -4.87 8.95 16.65
N TRP A 113 -4.83 9.06 15.32
CA TRP A 113 -4.84 7.93 14.39
C TRP A 113 -3.44 7.54 13.90
N ALA A 114 -2.42 8.35 14.26
CA ALA A 114 -1.05 8.10 13.84
C ALA A 114 -0.45 6.87 14.54
N PHE A 115 0.33 6.09 13.80
CA PHE A 115 1.16 5.01 14.38
C PHE A 115 2.40 5.56 15.08
N GLY A 116 2.69 6.84 14.93
CA GLY A 116 3.85 7.55 15.46
C GLY A 116 4.48 8.46 14.40
N PRO A 117 5.59 9.12 14.72
CA PRO A 117 6.32 9.92 13.73
C PRO A 117 6.91 9.01 12.64
N TRP A 118 7.11 9.57 11.45
CA TRP A 118 7.85 8.87 10.39
C TRP A 118 9.33 8.74 10.81
N PRO A 119 9.95 7.55 10.67
CA PRO A 119 11.33 7.35 11.06
C PRO A 119 12.30 8.02 10.06
N ASP A 120 13.39 8.59 10.60
CA ASP A 120 14.42 9.22 9.80
C ASP A 120 15.07 8.22 8.82
N GLY A 121 15.26 8.65 7.57
CA GLY A 121 15.95 7.87 6.56
C GLY A 121 15.15 6.71 5.95
N VAL A 122 13.86 6.60 6.23
CA VAL A 122 12.95 5.65 5.55
C VAL A 122 12.18 6.39 4.46
N PRO A 123 12.52 6.21 3.18
CA PRO A 123 11.83 6.86 2.08
C PRO A 123 10.42 6.33 1.89
N VAL A 124 9.52 7.17 1.36
CA VAL A 124 8.13 6.79 1.10
C VAL A 124 7.64 7.33 -0.23
N GLN A 125 6.90 6.50 -0.93
CA GLN A 125 6.21 6.88 -2.16
C GLN A 125 4.72 6.57 -2.02
N ILE A 126 3.88 7.57 -2.31
CA ILE A 126 2.42 7.52 -2.13
C ILE A 126 1.75 7.71 -3.48
N HIS A 127 0.73 6.88 -3.78
CA HIS A 127 0.03 6.88 -5.06
C HIS A 127 -1.48 6.85 -4.87
N GLY A 128 -2.20 7.73 -5.58
CA GLY A 128 -3.66 7.75 -5.62
C GLY A 128 -4.19 8.55 -6.81
N MET A 129 -5.45 8.41 -7.16
CA MET A 129 -6.11 9.26 -8.15
C MET A 129 -6.66 10.54 -7.52
N GLU A 130 -6.67 11.64 -8.30
CA GLU A 130 -7.01 12.99 -7.83
C GLU A 130 -8.44 13.09 -7.33
N ASP A 131 -9.37 12.39 -7.97
CA ASP A 131 -10.81 12.42 -7.70
C ASP A 131 -11.32 11.11 -7.08
N ASP A 132 -10.42 10.22 -6.62
CA ASP A 132 -10.78 8.98 -5.93
C ASP A 132 -11.61 9.28 -4.68
N PRO A 133 -12.88 8.81 -4.60
CA PRO A 133 -13.79 9.13 -3.50
C PRO A 133 -13.26 8.64 -2.13
N PHE A 134 -12.42 7.62 -2.09
CA PHE A 134 -11.80 7.12 -0.86
C PHE A 134 -10.54 7.91 -0.53
N PHE A 135 -9.55 7.92 -1.42
CA PHE A 135 -8.26 8.58 -1.18
C PHE A 135 -8.40 10.11 -1.05
N ALA A 136 -9.09 10.75 -2.01
CA ALA A 136 -9.28 12.19 -1.97
C ALA A 136 -10.49 12.61 -1.13
N GLY A 137 -11.56 11.79 -1.10
CA GLY A 137 -12.82 12.14 -0.46
C GLY A 137 -12.84 11.90 1.06
N GLU A 138 -12.07 10.94 1.57
CA GLU A 138 -12.06 10.58 3.00
C GLU A 138 -10.90 11.23 3.80
N GLY A 139 -10.02 11.98 3.13
CA GLY A 139 -8.95 12.76 3.79
C GLY A 139 -7.56 12.12 3.74
N ASP A 140 -7.38 10.96 3.13
CA ASP A 140 -6.08 10.29 3.00
C ASP A 140 -5.08 11.11 2.19
N ILE A 141 -5.57 11.86 1.20
CA ILE A 141 -4.74 12.80 0.41
C ILE A 141 -4.12 13.91 1.29
N ASP A 142 -4.82 14.36 2.34
CA ASP A 142 -4.29 15.36 3.25
C ASP A 142 -3.23 14.75 4.19
N ALA A 143 -3.42 13.49 4.61
CA ALA A 143 -2.38 12.72 5.31
C ALA A 143 -1.14 12.51 4.45
N ALA A 144 -1.32 12.20 3.16
CA ALA A 144 -0.22 12.08 2.21
C ALA A 144 0.56 13.39 2.03
N ARG A 145 -0.15 14.52 1.94
CA ARG A 145 0.47 15.87 1.89
C ARG A 145 1.23 16.20 3.17
N GLU A 146 0.69 15.83 4.34
CA GLU A 146 1.39 15.98 5.63
C GLU A 146 2.71 15.21 5.63
N ILE A 147 2.73 13.98 5.10
CA ILE A 147 3.96 13.18 5.00
C ILE A 147 4.98 13.87 4.10
N VAL A 148 4.57 14.31 2.90
CA VAL A 148 5.48 14.99 1.96
C VAL A 148 6.02 16.31 2.54
N GLU A 149 5.25 17.01 3.38
CA GLU A 149 5.72 18.24 4.04
C GLU A 149 6.77 17.96 5.13
N LYS A 150 6.68 16.82 5.82
CA LYS A 150 7.46 16.54 7.04
C LYS A 150 8.58 15.51 6.86
N VAL A 151 8.57 14.74 5.79
CA VAL A 151 9.51 13.65 5.53
C VAL A 151 10.38 14.01 4.34
N ASP A 152 11.70 14.07 4.54
CA ASP A 152 12.66 14.56 3.53
C ASP A 152 12.66 13.75 2.22
N ASP A 153 12.47 12.41 2.29
CA ASP A 153 12.43 11.52 1.12
C ASP A 153 11.03 10.93 0.95
N ALA A 154 10.05 11.82 0.75
CA ALA A 154 8.66 11.46 0.51
C ALA A 154 8.19 12.02 -0.84
N GLU A 155 7.48 11.19 -1.61
CA GLU A 155 6.91 11.55 -2.91
C GLU A 155 5.42 11.19 -2.94
N LEU A 156 4.59 12.13 -3.41
CA LEU A 156 3.16 11.91 -3.67
C LEU A 156 2.90 12.03 -5.17
N PHE A 157 2.38 10.98 -5.76
CA PHE A 157 1.97 10.94 -7.16
C PHE A 157 0.45 10.84 -7.27
N LEU A 158 -0.14 11.87 -7.83
CA LEU A 158 -1.55 11.92 -8.17
C LEU A 158 -1.74 11.62 -9.65
N TYR A 159 -2.73 10.79 -9.95
CA TYR A 159 -3.10 10.40 -11.30
C TYR A 159 -4.48 10.98 -11.64
N PRO A 160 -4.71 11.43 -12.89
CA PRO A 160 -6.05 11.85 -13.30
C PRO A 160 -7.06 10.69 -13.21
N GLY A 161 -8.23 10.95 -12.66
CA GLY A 161 -9.31 9.96 -12.56
C GLY A 161 -9.83 9.76 -11.15
N ASP A 162 -10.78 8.83 -11.02
CA ASP A 162 -11.56 8.57 -9.80
C ASP A 162 -11.53 7.08 -9.36
N GLN A 163 -10.70 6.25 -9.99
CA GLN A 163 -10.69 4.81 -9.75
C GLN A 163 -9.81 4.45 -8.55
N HIS A 164 -10.39 3.80 -7.52
CA HIS A 164 -9.69 3.46 -6.29
C HIS A 164 -8.60 2.40 -6.51
N TYR A 165 -8.91 1.24 -7.13
CA TYR A 165 -7.93 0.16 -7.36
C TYR A 165 -7.43 0.12 -8.79
N PHE A 166 -7.02 1.27 -9.35
CA PHE A 166 -6.70 1.42 -10.76
C PHE A 166 -5.54 0.55 -11.26
N ALA A 167 -4.67 0.04 -10.41
CA ALA A 167 -3.58 -0.87 -10.81
C ALA A 167 -3.91 -2.36 -10.63
N ASP A 168 -5.13 -2.73 -10.23
CA ASP A 168 -5.56 -4.11 -10.21
C ASP A 168 -6.16 -4.52 -11.57
N SER A 169 -5.37 -5.24 -12.37
CA SER A 169 -5.76 -5.64 -13.73
C SER A 169 -6.92 -6.63 -13.82
N SER A 170 -7.37 -7.18 -12.70
CA SER A 170 -8.51 -8.10 -12.63
C SER A 170 -9.82 -7.41 -12.30
N LEU A 171 -9.79 -6.10 -11.99
CA LEU A 171 -10.97 -5.34 -11.59
C LEU A 171 -11.46 -4.38 -12.69
N PRO A 172 -12.75 -4.01 -12.68
CA PRO A 172 -13.31 -3.03 -13.64
C PRO A 172 -12.70 -1.63 -13.51
N SER A 173 -12.12 -1.29 -12.36
CA SER A 173 -11.43 -0.02 -12.07
C SER A 173 -10.04 0.10 -12.72
N TYR A 174 -9.56 -0.94 -13.40
CA TYR A 174 -8.23 -0.96 -13.99
C TYR A 174 -8.02 0.13 -15.03
N ASP A 175 -6.97 0.93 -14.82
CA ASP A 175 -6.48 1.92 -15.78
C ASP A 175 -5.06 1.55 -16.22
N PRO A 176 -4.88 1.05 -17.45
CA PRO A 176 -3.57 0.60 -17.92
C PRO A 176 -2.54 1.73 -18.06
N GLU A 177 -2.96 2.96 -18.37
CA GLU A 177 -2.04 4.10 -18.54
C GLU A 177 -1.55 4.59 -17.18
N ALA A 178 -2.45 4.79 -16.23
CA ALA A 178 -2.09 5.15 -14.86
C ALA A 178 -1.25 4.04 -14.19
N THR A 179 -1.58 2.76 -14.42
CA THR A 179 -0.82 1.62 -13.91
C THR A 179 0.60 1.58 -14.45
N ALA A 180 0.79 1.81 -15.75
CA ALA A 180 2.12 1.83 -16.35
C ALA A 180 3.01 2.94 -15.74
N LEU A 181 2.44 4.13 -15.50
CA LEU A 181 3.14 5.22 -14.83
C LEU A 181 3.46 4.88 -13.37
N LEU A 182 2.49 4.32 -12.64
CA LEU A 182 2.70 3.88 -11.25
C LEU A 182 3.81 2.84 -11.18
N THR A 183 3.73 1.78 -11.99
CA THR A 183 4.74 0.71 -12.00
C THR A 183 6.14 1.24 -12.31
N GLY A 184 6.27 2.14 -13.30
CA GLY A 184 7.54 2.79 -13.62
C GLY A 184 8.15 3.53 -12.42
N ARG A 185 7.36 4.33 -11.72
CA ARG A 185 7.78 5.08 -10.52
C ARG A 185 8.15 4.16 -9.36
N VAL A 186 7.36 3.11 -9.14
CA VAL A 186 7.66 2.08 -8.12
C VAL A 186 8.99 1.39 -8.41
N LEU A 187 9.26 1.03 -9.67
CA LEU A 187 10.53 0.40 -10.06
C LEU A 187 11.72 1.36 -9.88
N GLU A 188 11.56 2.65 -10.19
CA GLU A 188 12.57 3.67 -9.92
C GLU A 188 12.84 3.82 -8.42
N PHE A 189 11.80 3.80 -7.59
CA PHE A 189 11.91 3.81 -6.13
C PHE A 189 12.66 2.58 -5.64
N LEU A 190 12.26 1.38 -6.05
CA LEU A 190 12.88 0.12 -5.62
C LEU A 190 14.34 -0.03 -6.09
N ALA A 191 14.75 0.67 -7.12
CA ALA A 191 16.14 0.65 -7.60
C ALA A 191 17.09 1.46 -6.70
N ARG A 192 16.56 2.42 -5.91
CA ARG A 192 17.36 3.31 -5.05
C ARG A 192 17.40 2.92 -3.57
N VAL A 193 16.51 2.00 -3.12
CA VAL A 193 16.38 1.57 -1.72
C VAL A 193 16.96 0.19 -1.43
#